data_513d39c927b966f0c5a6ec5fff0c2401
#
_entry.id   513d39c927b966f0c5a6ec5fff0c2401
#
_cell.length_a   1.000
_cell.length_b   1.000
_cell.length_c   1.000
_cell.angle_alpha   90.00
_cell.angle_beta   90.00
_cell.angle_gamma   90.00
#
_symmetry.space_group_name_H-M   'P 1'
#
loop_
_entity.id
_entity.type
_entity.pdbx_description
1 polymer ?
#
loop_
_entity_poly.entity_id
_entity_poly.type
_entity_poly.pdbx_seq_one_letter_code
_entity_poly.pdbx_strand_id
1 'polypeptide(L)'
;MSSPISKSRSLAAFLQQLRGPRQPPRLVTSTAYTSPQPREVPVCPLTAGGETQNAAALPGPTSWPLLGSLLQILWKGGLKKQHDTLVEYHKKYGKIFRMKLGSFESVHLGSPCLLEALYRTESAYPQRLEIKPWKAYRDYRKEGYGLLILEGEDWQRVRSAFQKKLMKPGEVMKLDNKINEVLADFMGRIDELCDERGHIEDLYSELNKWSFESICLVLYEKRFGLLQKNAGDEAVNFIMAIKTMMSTFGRMMVTPVELHKSLNTKVWQDHTLAWDTIFKSVKSCIDNRLEKYSQQPSADFLCDIYHQNRLSKKELYAAVTELQLAAVETTANSLMWILYNLSRNPQVQQKLLKEIQTVLPENQVPRAEDLRNMPYLKACLKESMRLTPSVPFTTRTLDKATVLGEYALPKGIVRKYDIQATDNEPVEMLHSGTLVPSRELPIAFCQR
;
A
#
# COMPACT_ATOMS: atom_id res chain seq x y z
N MET A 1 -43.41 0.27 28.12
CA MET A 1 -42.51 -0.87 28.03
C MET A 1 -42.60 -1.43 26.63
N SER A 2 -41.74 -1.01 25.76
CA SER A 2 -41.55 -1.58 24.40
C SER A 2 -40.04 -1.43 24.09
N SER A 3 -39.38 -2.60 23.96
CA SER A 3 -37.96 -2.74 23.66
C SER A 3 -37.64 -2.26 22.26
N PRO A 4 -36.45 -1.63 22.03
CA PRO A 4 -36.02 -1.30 20.69
C PRO A 4 -35.42 -2.55 20.04
N ILE A 5 -36.00 -2.97 18.93
CA ILE A 5 -35.51 -4.00 18.04
C ILE A 5 -34.22 -3.42 17.37
N SER A 6 -33.10 -4.04 17.63
CA SER A 6 -31.83 -3.73 17.01
C SER A 6 -31.88 -4.05 15.50
N LYS A 7 -31.84 -3.02 14.68
CA LYS A 7 -31.64 -3.18 13.21
C LYS A 7 -30.15 -3.30 12.93
N SER A 8 -29.53 -4.44 13.21
CA SER A 8 -28.23 -4.76 12.63
C SER A 8 -28.45 -5.21 11.18
N ARG A 9 -28.29 -4.31 10.24
CA ARG A 9 -28.23 -4.66 8.81
C ARG A 9 -26.88 -5.34 8.57
N SER A 10 -26.93 -6.58 8.15
CA SER A 10 -25.76 -7.44 8.00
C SER A 10 -25.00 -7.18 6.68
N LEU A 11 -23.73 -7.61 6.63
CA LEU A 11 -22.88 -7.64 5.42
C LEU A 11 -23.63 -8.27 4.22
N ALA A 12 -24.56 -9.21 4.46
CA ALA A 12 -25.41 -9.80 3.43
C ALA A 12 -26.39 -8.79 2.81
N ALA A 13 -26.90 -7.82 3.57
CA ALA A 13 -27.73 -6.74 3.04
C ALA A 13 -26.91 -5.82 2.12
N PHE A 14 -25.67 -5.51 2.48
CA PHE A 14 -24.74 -4.77 1.63
C PHE A 14 -24.40 -5.54 0.34
N LEU A 15 -24.18 -6.85 0.43
CA LEU A 15 -23.93 -7.70 -0.74
C LEU A 15 -25.19 -7.94 -1.59
N GLN A 16 -26.40 -7.90 -1.00
CA GLN A 16 -27.65 -7.87 -1.73
C GLN A 16 -27.86 -6.55 -2.48
N GLN A 17 -27.34 -5.45 -2.00
CA GLN A 17 -27.40 -4.13 -2.65
C GLN A 17 -26.62 -4.06 -3.97
N LEU A 18 -25.84 -5.09 -4.30
CA LEU A 18 -25.09 -5.18 -5.55
C LEU A 18 -25.86 -5.83 -6.73
N ARG A 19 -27.19 -6.02 -6.67
CA ARG A 19 -28.00 -6.62 -7.76
C ARG A 19 -28.69 -5.56 -8.63
N GLY A 20 -28.35 -5.44 -9.91
CA GLY A 20 -29.03 -4.61 -10.90
C GLY A 20 -30.33 -5.23 -11.44
N PRO A 21 -31.18 -4.47 -12.21
CA PRO A 21 -32.45 -4.94 -12.70
C PRO A 21 -32.32 -6.15 -13.62
N ARG A 22 -33.19 -7.17 -13.42
CA ARG A 22 -33.21 -8.41 -14.19
C ARG A 22 -33.68 -8.14 -15.61
N GLN A 23 -32.81 -8.42 -16.61
CA GLN A 23 -33.28 -8.75 -17.95
C GLN A 23 -33.42 -10.27 -18.10
N PRO A 24 -34.41 -10.76 -18.90
CA PRO A 24 -34.62 -12.19 -19.07
C PRO A 24 -33.45 -12.86 -19.82
N PRO A 25 -33.19 -14.15 -19.56
CA PRO A 25 -32.02 -14.83 -20.09
C PRO A 25 -32.17 -15.12 -21.60
N ARG A 26 -31.25 -14.68 -22.41
CA ARG A 26 -31.02 -15.25 -23.74
C ARG A 26 -30.15 -16.51 -23.57
N LEU A 27 -30.70 -17.63 -24.01
CA LEU A 27 -29.99 -18.89 -24.13
C LEU A 27 -28.77 -18.72 -25.04
N VAL A 28 -27.59 -18.90 -24.48
CA VAL A 28 -26.35 -19.09 -25.27
C VAL A 28 -25.89 -20.52 -24.99
N THR A 29 -25.81 -21.27 -26.07
CA THR A 29 -25.38 -22.66 -26.13
C THR A 29 -23.96 -22.83 -25.54
N SER A 30 -23.85 -23.86 -24.71
CA SER A 30 -22.65 -24.32 -24.03
C SER A 30 -21.56 -24.70 -25.03
N THR A 31 -20.51 -23.90 -25.12
CA THR A 31 -19.21 -24.38 -25.60
C THR A 31 -18.37 -24.82 -24.39
N ALA A 32 -17.93 -26.07 -24.42
CA ALA A 32 -17.15 -26.69 -23.37
C ALA A 32 -15.89 -25.86 -23.05
N TYR A 33 -15.78 -25.44 -21.81
CA TYR A 33 -14.59 -24.77 -21.27
C TYR A 33 -13.53 -25.84 -21.05
N THR A 34 -12.59 -25.95 -22.00
CA THR A 34 -11.32 -26.63 -21.75
C THR A 34 -10.52 -25.75 -20.79
N SER A 35 -10.14 -26.28 -19.63
CA SER A 35 -9.24 -25.64 -18.68
C SER A 35 -7.96 -25.19 -19.43
N PRO A 36 -7.55 -23.91 -19.33
CA PRO A 36 -6.28 -23.51 -19.90
C PRO A 36 -5.19 -24.30 -19.19
N GLN A 37 -4.40 -25.03 -19.97
CA GLN A 37 -3.15 -25.61 -19.47
C GLN A 37 -2.31 -24.51 -18.79
N PRO A 38 -1.55 -24.83 -17.73
CA PRO A 38 -0.64 -23.88 -17.11
C PRO A 38 0.25 -23.34 -18.22
N ARG A 39 0.12 -22.05 -18.55
CA ARG A 39 1.08 -21.39 -19.43
C ARG A 39 2.42 -21.52 -18.73
N GLU A 40 3.33 -22.24 -19.34
CA GLU A 40 4.74 -22.19 -18.99
C GLU A 40 5.12 -20.71 -18.91
N VAL A 41 5.47 -20.25 -17.70
CA VAL A 41 6.04 -18.92 -17.52
C VAL A 41 7.30 -18.90 -18.37
N PRO A 42 7.41 -18.04 -19.40
CA PRO A 42 8.60 -18.03 -20.22
C PRO A 42 9.79 -17.84 -19.29
N VAL A 43 10.62 -18.86 -19.16
CA VAL A 43 11.91 -18.74 -18.51
C VAL A 43 12.61 -17.62 -19.25
N CYS A 44 12.85 -16.50 -18.58
CA CYS A 44 13.62 -15.42 -19.18
C CYS A 44 14.95 -16.03 -19.56
N PRO A 45 15.35 -16.05 -20.84
CA PRO A 45 16.67 -16.51 -21.18
C PRO A 45 17.65 -15.56 -20.52
N LEU A 46 18.10 -15.96 -19.33
CA LEU A 46 19.27 -15.40 -18.70
C LEU A 46 20.41 -15.78 -19.63
N THR A 47 20.83 -14.84 -20.46
CA THR A 47 21.92 -15.02 -21.42
C THR A 47 21.65 -16.07 -22.53
N ALA A 48 20.84 -15.77 -23.51
CA ALA A 48 21.14 -16.25 -24.85
C ALA A 48 22.50 -15.67 -25.22
N GLY A 49 23.51 -16.51 -25.47
CA GLY A 49 24.93 -16.25 -25.70
C GLY A 49 25.37 -15.05 -26.56
N GLY A 50 24.82 -13.87 -26.27
CA GLY A 50 25.20 -12.57 -26.84
C GLY A 50 26.18 -11.85 -25.94
N GLU A 51 27.03 -11.03 -26.53
CA GLU A 51 27.97 -10.15 -25.80
C GLU A 51 27.19 -9.26 -24.84
N THR A 52 27.57 -9.28 -23.58
CA THR A 52 26.96 -8.43 -22.54
C THR A 52 27.29 -6.96 -22.83
N GLN A 53 26.27 -6.15 -23.05
CA GLN A 53 26.42 -4.73 -23.31
C GLN A 53 26.72 -3.94 -22.04
N ASN A 54 27.46 -2.84 -22.19
CA ASN A 54 27.72 -1.92 -21.07
C ASN A 54 26.42 -1.17 -20.70
N ALA A 55 26.26 -0.85 -19.43
CA ALA A 55 25.16 -0.01 -18.92
C ALA A 55 25.04 1.35 -19.63
N ALA A 56 26.14 1.87 -20.21
CA ALA A 56 26.13 3.08 -21.01
C ALA A 56 25.31 2.96 -22.31
N ALA A 57 25.12 1.74 -22.83
CA ALA A 57 24.32 1.47 -24.02
C ALA A 57 22.81 1.39 -23.72
N LEU A 58 22.38 1.43 -22.43
CA LEU A 58 20.98 1.42 -22.08
C LEU A 58 20.23 2.59 -22.73
N PRO A 59 19.10 2.32 -23.39
CA PRO A 59 18.25 3.36 -23.92
C PRO A 59 17.68 4.22 -22.78
N GLY A 60 17.26 5.43 -23.09
CA GLY A 60 16.61 6.28 -22.09
C GLY A 60 16.28 7.67 -22.61
N PRO A 61 15.58 8.48 -21.81
CA PRO A 61 15.26 9.86 -22.16
C PRO A 61 16.52 10.73 -22.19
N THR A 62 16.48 11.78 -23.00
CA THR A 62 17.55 12.76 -23.09
C THR A 62 17.89 13.32 -21.71
N SER A 63 19.17 13.31 -21.39
CA SER A 63 19.69 13.80 -20.12
C SER A 63 20.39 15.15 -20.32
N TRP A 64 19.86 16.22 -19.72
CA TRP A 64 20.47 17.54 -19.73
C TRP A 64 21.55 17.64 -18.61
N PRO A 65 22.61 18.43 -18.82
CA PRO A 65 23.60 18.69 -17.77
C PRO A 65 22.90 19.15 -16.47
N LEU A 66 23.34 18.65 -15.33
CA LEU A 66 22.83 18.92 -13.97
C LEU A 66 21.39 18.46 -13.71
N LEU A 67 20.44 18.65 -14.64
CA LEU A 67 19.01 18.38 -14.45
C LEU A 67 18.61 16.96 -14.87
N GLY A 68 19.41 16.30 -15.70
CA GLY A 68 19.04 15.00 -16.24
C GLY A 68 17.74 15.11 -17.09
N SER A 69 16.81 14.19 -16.86
CA SER A 69 15.51 14.13 -17.55
C SER A 69 14.41 14.89 -16.80
N LEU A 70 14.74 15.66 -15.77
CA LEU A 70 13.76 16.35 -14.92
C LEU A 70 12.85 17.29 -15.72
N LEU A 71 13.43 18.06 -16.66
CA LEU A 71 12.65 18.97 -17.51
C LEU A 71 11.58 18.26 -18.34
N GLN A 72 11.88 17.07 -18.84
CA GLN A 72 10.89 16.27 -19.58
C GLN A 72 9.75 15.79 -18.70
N ILE A 73 10.05 15.38 -17.46
CA ILE A 73 9.03 14.98 -16.50
C ILE A 73 8.16 16.15 -16.11
N LEU A 74 8.74 17.33 -15.85
CA LEU A 74 8.00 18.54 -15.52
C LEU A 74 7.07 18.96 -16.67
N TRP A 75 7.53 18.86 -17.92
CA TRP A 75 6.72 19.15 -19.10
C TRP A 75 5.56 18.18 -19.28
N LYS A 76 5.74 16.91 -18.94
CA LYS A 76 4.73 15.85 -19.05
C LYS A 76 3.74 15.77 -17.87
N GLY A 77 3.58 16.84 -17.10
CA GLY A 77 2.65 16.92 -15.98
C GLY A 77 3.31 16.84 -14.60
N GLY A 78 4.63 16.89 -14.56
CA GLY A 78 5.39 16.97 -13.33
C GLY A 78 5.50 15.64 -12.54
N LEU A 79 5.96 15.76 -11.31
CA LEU A 79 6.18 14.61 -10.46
C LEU A 79 4.89 13.87 -10.08
N LYS A 80 3.75 14.56 -10.07
CA LYS A 80 2.44 13.95 -9.80
C LYS A 80 2.00 12.96 -10.88
N LYS A 81 2.42 13.18 -12.13
CA LYS A 81 2.16 12.30 -13.29
C LYS A 81 3.39 11.48 -13.69
N GLN A 82 4.35 11.33 -12.80
CA GLN A 82 5.60 10.60 -13.08
C GLN A 82 5.33 9.14 -13.50
N HIS A 83 4.33 8.50 -12.93
CA HIS A 83 3.94 7.13 -13.28
C HIS A 83 3.52 7.00 -14.74
N ASP A 84 2.71 7.92 -15.28
CA ASP A 84 2.31 7.94 -16.69
C ASP A 84 3.51 8.11 -17.61
N THR A 85 4.38 9.08 -17.27
CA THR A 85 5.64 9.31 -18.01
C THR A 85 6.50 8.07 -18.06
N LEU A 86 6.55 7.30 -16.99
CA LEU A 86 7.37 6.08 -16.93
C LEU A 86 6.74 4.92 -17.71
N VAL A 87 5.42 4.81 -17.72
CA VAL A 87 4.72 3.88 -18.64
C VAL A 87 5.02 4.23 -20.11
N GLU A 88 4.98 5.51 -20.48
CA GLU A 88 5.38 5.94 -21.83
C GLU A 88 6.85 5.60 -22.13
N TYR A 89 7.75 5.79 -21.16
CA TYR A 89 9.15 5.45 -21.36
C TYR A 89 9.37 3.95 -21.53
N HIS A 90 8.64 3.10 -20.81
CA HIS A 90 8.67 1.65 -21.03
C HIS A 90 8.09 1.28 -22.41
N LYS A 91 7.05 1.94 -22.88
CA LYS A 91 6.55 1.75 -24.25
C LYS A 91 7.57 2.18 -25.30
N LYS A 92 8.31 3.26 -25.06
CA LYS A 92 9.27 3.85 -26.01
C LYS A 92 10.64 3.17 -25.98
N TYR A 93 11.18 2.91 -24.80
CA TYR A 93 12.56 2.43 -24.63
C TYR A 93 12.66 0.92 -24.29
N GLY A 94 11.52 0.28 -24.06
CA GLY A 94 11.47 -1.16 -23.76
C GLY A 94 11.45 -1.49 -22.27
N LYS A 95 11.70 -2.76 -21.97
CA LYS A 95 11.54 -3.33 -20.61
C LYS A 95 12.63 -2.90 -19.63
N ILE A 96 13.73 -2.36 -20.12
CA ILE A 96 14.85 -1.85 -19.33
C ILE A 96 15.35 -0.54 -19.97
N PHE A 97 15.47 0.51 -19.17
CA PHE A 97 16.03 1.78 -19.61
C PHE A 97 16.70 2.54 -18.46
N ARG A 98 17.57 3.48 -18.83
CA ARG A 98 18.27 4.36 -17.87
C ARG A 98 17.62 5.73 -17.83
N MET A 99 17.50 6.31 -16.63
CA MET A 99 17.03 7.68 -16.45
C MET A 99 17.87 8.39 -15.39
N LYS A 100 18.09 9.69 -15.59
CA LYS A 100 18.77 10.56 -14.64
C LYS A 100 17.85 11.69 -14.20
N LEU A 101 17.72 11.90 -12.88
CA LEU A 101 16.95 13.00 -12.28
C LEU A 101 17.89 13.83 -11.40
N GLY A 102 18.33 14.98 -11.90
CA GLY A 102 19.38 15.74 -11.24
C GLY A 102 20.68 14.93 -11.14
N SER A 103 21.20 14.79 -9.94
CA SER A 103 22.35 13.93 -9.65
C SER A 103 22.01 12.44 -9.52
N PHE A 104 20.72 12.10 -9.50
CA PHE A 104 20.26 10.75 -9.24
C PHE A 104 20.08 9.98 -10.54
N GLU A 105 20.86 8.92 -10.72
CA GLU A 105 20.77 8.01 -11.87
C GLU A 105 20.15 6.69 -11.44
N SER A 106 19.26 6.14 -12.28
CA SER A 106 18.56 4.88 -12.00
C SER A 106 18.29 4.10 -13.27
N VAL A 107 18.29 2.77 -13.16
CA VAL A 107 17.83 1.84 -14.19
C VAL A 107 16.41 1.39 -13.85
N HIS A 108 15.52 1.42 -14.82
CA HIS A 108 14.11 1.09 -14.66
C HIS A 108 13.82 -0.26 -15.30
N LEU A 109 13.22 -1.16 -14.52
CA LEU A 109 12.82 -2.50 -14.95
C LEU A 109 11.31 -2.62 -15.00
N GLY A 110 10.75 -2.95 -16.17
CA GLY A 110 9.32 -3.13 -16.41
C GLY A 110 8.98 -4.53 -16.93
N SER A 111 9.65 -5.58 -16.42
CA SER A 111 9.42 -6.95 -16.83
C SER A 111 9.50 -7.91 -15.65
N PRO A 112 8.52 -8.82 -15.47
CA PRO A 112 8.57 -9.84 -14.41
C PRO A 112 9.86 -10.67 -14.45
N CYS A 113 10.34 -11.05 -15.65
CA CYS A 113 11.58 -11.81 -15.80
C CYS A 113 12.81 -11.05 -15.28
N LEU A 114 12.95 -9.76 -15.62
CA LEU A 114 14.06 -8.93 -15.14
C LEU A 114 13.99 -8.73 -13.62
N LEU A 115 12.79 -8.64 -13.08
CA LEU A 115 12.59 -8.52 -11.65
C LEU A 115 12.91 -9.82 -10.91
N GLU A 116 12.50 -10.95 -11.45
CA GLU A 116 12.88 -12.25 -10.91
C GLU A 116 14.39 -12.43 -10.91
N ALA A 117 15.07 -12.09 -12.03
CA ALA A 117 16.52 -12.11 -12.12
C ALA A 117 17.16 -11.20 -11.05
N LEU A 118 16.67 -9.98 -10.90
CA LEU A 118 17.13 -9.06 -9.85
C LEU A 118 16.99 -9.67 -8.45
N TYR A 119 15.81 -10.17 -8.11
CA TYR A 119 15.55 -10.72 -6.77
C TYR A 119 16.34 -11.99 -6.48
N ARG A 120 16.66 -12.81 -7.48
CA ARG A 120 17.52 -13.98 -7.32
C ARG A 120 19.00 -13.61 -7.09
N THR A 121 19.43 -12.42 -7.52
CA THR A 121 20.80 -11.93 -7.33
C THR A 121 20.99 -11.07 -6.11
N GLU A 122 19.90 -10.69 -5.44
CA GLU A 122 19.95 -9.91 -4.20
C GLU A 122 20.68 -10.66 -3.09
N SER A 123 21.37 -9.91 -2.24
CA SER A 123 21.92 -10.42 -0.99
C SER A 123 20.82 -10.71 0.03
N ALA A 124 21.16 -11.37 1.13
CA ALA A 124 20.26 -11.55 2.26
C ALA A 124 19.77 -10.22 2.86
N TYR A 125 20.46 -9.13 2.56
CA TYR A 125 20.20 -7.78 3.06
C TYR A 125 19.93 -6.82 1.91
N PRO A 126 18.71 -6.80 1.33
CA PRO A 126 18.40 -5.93 0.20
C PRO A 126 18.50 -4.46 0.60
N GLN A 127 19.31 -3.72 -0.15
CA GLN A 127 19.49 -2.28 0.03
C GLN A 127 18.47 -1.49 -0.81
N ARG A 128 17.99 -0.38 -0.27
CA ARG A 128 16.99 0.48 -0.89
C ARG A 128 17.48 1.93 -0.97
N LEU A 129 16.77 2.76 -1.72
CA LEU A 129 17.00 4.20 -1.68
C LEU A 129 16.69 4.73 -0.28
N GLU A 130 17.64 5.45 0.29
CA GLU A 130 17.51 6.06 1.62
C GLU A 130 16.38 7.08 1.67
N ILE A 131 15.54 6.99 2.69
CA ILE A 131 14.47 7.95 2.97
C ILE A 131 15.06 9.11 3.80
N LYS A 132 15.83 9.97 3.15
CA LYS A 132 16.59 11.06 3.79
C LYS A 132 15.78 11.93 4.75
N PRO A 133 14.55 12.41 4.42
CA PRO A 133 13.80 13.26 5.34
C PRO A 133 13.46 12.57 6.68
N TRP A 134 13.07 11.30 6.62
CA TRP A 134 12.73 10.54 7.81
C TRP A 134 13.97 10.24 8.65
N LYS A 135 15.06 9.85 8.00
CA LYS A 135 16.35 9.61 8.68
C LYS A 135 16.85 10.87 9.34
N ALA A 136 16.84 12.02 8.65
CA ALA A 136 17.28 13.31 9.22
C ALA A 136 16.49 13.71 10.48
N TYR A 137 15.18 13.44 10.52
CA TYR A 137 14.38 13.64 11.73
C TYR A 137 14.83 12.69 12.86
N ARG A 138 15.01 11.39 12.57
CA ARG A 138 15.48 10.41 13.57
C ARG A 138 16.82 10.81 14.17
N ASP A 139 17.76 11.21 13.32
CA ASP A 139 19.09 11.69 13.75
C ASP A 139 18.96 12.95 14.61
N TYR A 140 18.12 13.88 14.20
CA TYR A 140 17.90 15.15 14.93
C TYR A 140 17.30 14.92 16.33
N ARG A 141 16.33 14.03 16.47
CA ARG A 141 15.67 13.70 17.74
C ARG A 141 16.30 12.53 18.50
N LYS A 142 17.34 11.89 17.94
CA LYS A 142 17.96 10.66 18.49
C LYS A 142 16.96 9.54 18.70
N GLU A 143 15.98 9.43 17.78
CA GLU A 143 15.01 8.36 17.74
C GLU A 143 15.59 7.08 17.11
N GLY A 144 14.93 5.93 17.33
CA GLY A 144 15.30 4.68 16.67
C GLY A 144 14.96 4.68 15.18
N TYR A 145 15.61 3.79 14.43
CA TYR A 145 15.27 3.49 13.04
C TYR A 145 14.35 2.30 12.97
N GLY A 146 13.35 2.37 12.11
CA GLY A 146 12.42 1.29 11.85
C GLY A 146 12.70 0.56 10.53
N LEU A 147 11.77 -0.27 10.10
CA LEU A 147 11.91 -1.18 8.95
C LEU A 147 12.13 -0.49 7.61
N LEU A 148 11.73 0.77 7.46
CA LEU A 148 11.88 1.54 6.22
C LEU A 148 13.22 2.26 6.13
N ILE A 149 13.92 2.44 7.26
CA ILE A 149 15.20 3.16 7.35
C ILE A 149 16.37 2.21 7.59
N LEU A 150 16.15 1.18 8.40
CA LEU A 150 17.19 0.18 8.71
C LEU A 150 17.64 -0.56 7.44
N GLU A 151 18.92 -0.91 7.42
CA GLU A 151 19.56 -1.74 6.39
C GLU A 151 20.41 -2.84 7.02
N GLY A 152 20.88 -3.77 6.20
CA GLY A 152 21.80 -4.82 6.60
C GLY A 152 21.25 -5.75 7.67
N GLU A 153 22.13 -6.17 8.58
CA GLU A 153 21.81 -7.12 9.66
C GLU A 153 20.79 -6.58 10.65
N ASP A 154 20.84 -5.28 10.96
CA ASP A 154 19.86 -4.64 11.83
C ASP A 154 18.46 -4.66 11.23
N TRP A 155 18.33 -4.39 9.93
CA TRP A 155 17.06 -4.55 9.23
C TRP A 155 16.56 -6.00 9.32
N GLN A 156 17.43 -6.98 9.05
CA GLN A 156 17.06 -8.40 9.10
C GLN A 156 16.60 -8.83 10.50
N ARG A 157 17.29 -8.38 11.55
CA ARG A 157 16.96 -8.66 12.95
C ARG A 157 15.58 -8.12 13.30
N VAL A 158 15.32 -6.82 13.02
CA VAL A 158 14.03 -6.18 13.29
C VAL A 158 12.94 -6.80 12.42
N ARG A 159 13.18 -6.97 11.11
CA ARG A 159 12.24 -7.60 10.17
C ARG A 159 11.80 -8.99 10.61
N SER A 160 12.73 -9.81 11.07
CA SER A 160 12.44 -11.19 11.50
C SER A 160 11.50 -11.26 12.71
N ALA A 161 11.55 -10.27 13.60
CA ALA A 161 10.64 -10.19 14.75
C ALA A 161 9.18 -9.98 14.32
N PHE A 162 8.96 -9.07 13.37
CA PHE A 162 7.62 -8.73 12.87
C PHE A 162 7.07 -9.73 11.85
N GLN A 163 7.94 -10.26 10.98
CA GLN A 163 7.54 -11.10 9.85
C GLN A 163 6.78 -12.36 10.28
N LYS A 164 7.14 -12.96 11.40
CA LYS A 164 6.47 -14.16 11.92
C LYS A 164 4.99 -13.92 12.23
N LYS A 165 4.64 -12.72 12.70
CA LYS A 165 3.28 -12.36 13.10
C LYS A 165 2.47 -11.77 11.94
N LEU A 166 3.10 -10.95 11.09
CA LEU A 166 2.39 -10.20 10.04
C LEU A 166 2.30 -10.93 8.70
N MET A 167 3.20 -11.90 8.43
CA MET A 167 3.28 -12.51 7.10
C MET A 167 2.93 -14.00 7.06
N LYS A 168 2.76 -14.66 8.20
CA LYS A 168 2.29 -16.03 8.23
C LYS A 168 0.76 -16.04 8.14
N PRO A 169 0.15 -16.67 7.12
CA PRO A 169 -1.30 -16.67 6.97
C PRO A 169 -2.06 -17.13 8.22
N GLY A 170 -1.56 -18.16 8.92
CA GLY A 170 -2.18 -18.66 10.13
C GLY A 170 -2.14 -17.67 11.31
N GLU A 171 -1.14 -16.79 11.40
CA GLU A 171 -1.11 -15.75 12.43
C GLU A 171 -2.01 -14.58 12.05
N VAL A 172 -2.06 -14.20 10.77
CA VAL A 172 -2.95 -13.14 10.27
C VAL A 172 -4.42 -13.52 10.42
N MET A 173 -4.76 -14.80 10.20
CA MET A 173 -6.12 -15.31 10.40
C MET A 173 -6.64 -15.19 11.85
N LYS A 174 -5.75 -15.14 12.84
CA LYS A 174 -6.15 -14.94 14.24
C LYS A 174 -6.64 -13.51 14.54
N LEU A 175 -6.44 -12.59 13.60
CA LEU A 175 -6.83 -11.19 13.73
C LEU A 175 -8.25 -10.93 13.17
N ASP A 176 -8.95 -11.95 12.64
CA ASP A 176 -10.23 -11.80 11.96
C ASP A 176 -11.32 -11.19 12.87
N ASN A 177 -11.42 -11.62 14.12
CA ASN A 177 -12.38 -11.05 15.06
C ASN A 177 -12.17 -9.55 15.26
N LYS A 178 -10.91 -9.10 15.42
CA LYS A 178 -10.57 -7.68 15.59
C LYS A 178 -10.90 -6.88 14.35
N ILE A 179 -10.54 -7.41 13.18
CA ILE A 179 -10.83 -6.74 11.90
C ILE A 179 -12.34 -6.69 11.66
N ASN A 180 -13.08 -7.75 11.97
CA ASN A 180 -14.53 -7.81 11.81
C ASN A 180 -15.26 -6.85 12.76
N GLU A 181 -14.74 -6.64 13.98
CA GLU A 181 -15.28 -5.62 14.90
C GLU A 181 -15.24 -4.23 14.26
N VAL A 182 -14.06 -3.82 13.75
CA VAL A 182 -13.88 -2.52 13.09
C VAL A 182 -14.68 -2.44 11.79
N LEU A 183 -14.78 -3.55 11.07
CA LEU A 183 -15.57 -3.64 9.83
C LEU A 183 -17.06 -3.43 10.10
N ALA A 184 -17.60 -3.98 11.19
CA ALA A 184 -19.01 -3.80 11.57
C ALA A 184 -19.31 -2.31 11.83
N ASP A 185 -18.46 -1.61 12.58
CA ASP A 185 -18.59 -0.17 12.81
C ASP A 185 -18.49 0.62 11.50
N PHE A 186 -17.56 0.24 10.64
CA PHE A 186 -17.39 0.89 9.33
C PHE A 186 -18.61 0.70 8.44
N MET A 187 -19.21 -0.50 8.40
CA MET A 187 -20.43 -0.74 7.64
C MET A 187 -21.61 0.10 8.15
N GLY A 188 -21.78 0.17 9.49
CA GLY A 188 -22.79 1.05 10.07
C GLY A 188 -22.60 2.52 9.71
N ARG A 189 -21.34 2.97 9.69
CA ARG A 189 -21.00 4.32 9.28
C ARG A 189 -21.26 4.58 7.79
N ILE A 190 -20.95 3.64 6.90
CA ILE A 190 -21.29 3.72 5.48
C ILE A 190 -22.79 3.87 5.29
N ASP A 191 -23.61 3.08 6.01
CA ASP A 191 -25.07 3.17 5.95
C ASP A 191 -25.60 4.55 6.43
N GLU A 192 -24.93 5.19 7.42
CA GLU A 192 -25.27 6.52 7.89
C GLU A 192 -24.88 7.66 6.92
N LEU A 193 -23.77 7.52 6.21
CA LEU A 193 -23.22 8.55 5.32
C LEU A 193 -23.78 8.48 3.90
N CYS A 194 -24.36 7.33 3.54
CA CYS A 194 -24.91 7.08 2.21
C CYS A 194 -26.17 7.93 2.01
N ASP A 195 -26.17 8.80 1.00
CA ASP A 195 -27.35 9.59 0.63
C ASP A 195 -28.43 8.72 -0.06
N GLU A 196 -29.57 9.30 -0.39
CA GLU A 196 -30.69 8.61 -1.07
C GLU A 196 -30.30 8.02 -2.43
N ARG A 197 -29.22 8.49 -3.05
CA ARG A 197 -28.70 7.99 -4.32
C ARG A 197 -27.59 6.95 -4.14
N GLY A 198 -27.28 6.59 -2.90
CA GLY A 198 -26.20 5.66 -2.60
C GLY A 198 -24.80 6.28 -2.67
N HIS A 199 -24.67 7.61 -2.70
CA HIS A 199 -23.39 8.31 -2.79
C HIS A 199 -22.83 8.67 -1.40
N ILE A 200 -21.53 8.58 -1.25
CA ILE A 200 -20.77 9.01 -0.07
C ILE A 200 -19.78 10.09 -0.51
N GLU A 201 -19.86 11.28 0.08
CA GLU A 201 -19.12 12.46 -0.33
C GLU A 201 -17.59 12.26 -0.32
N ASP A 202 -17.03 11.65 0.72
CA ASP A 202 -15.58 11.39 0.84
C ASP A 202 -15.32 9.95 1.30
N LEU A 203 -15.61 8.98 0.42
CA LEU A 203 -15.37 7.56 0.69
C LEU A 203 -13.89 7.28 1.00
N TYR A 204 -12.96 8.00 0.36
CA TYR A 204 -11.53 7.80 0.58
C TYR A 204 -11.10 8.11 2.01
N SER A 205 -11.60 9.20 2.58
CA SER A 205 -11.35 9.53 3.98
C SER A 205 -11.93 8.49 4.93
N GLU A 206 -13.12 7.99 4.64
CA GLU A 206 -13.76 6.95 5.47
C GLU A 206 -12.99 5.61 5.41
N LEU A 207 -12.48 5.22 4.24
CA LEU A 207 -11.60 4.05 4.09
C LEU A 207 -10.29 4.22 4.87
N ASN A 208 -9.71 5.42 4.89
CA ASN A 208 -8.52 5.70 5.71
C ASN A 208 -8.81 5.60 7.21
N LYS A 209 -9.98 6.09 7.67
CA LYS A 209 -10.40 5.95 9.08
C LYS A 209 -10.56 4.48 9.46
N TRP A 210 -11.22 3.69 8.63
CA TRP A 210 -11.38 2.25 8.85
C TRP A 210 -10.03 1.52 8.90
N SER A 211 -9.15 1.80 7.96
CA SER A 211 -7.81 1.21 7.90
C SER A 211 -6.97 1.58 9.13
N PHE A 212 -7.06 2.84 9.57
CA PHE A 212 -6.38 3.32 10.76
C PHE A 212 -6.89 2.63 12.02
N GLU A 213 -8.21 2.56 12.24
CA GLU A 213 -8.82 1.88 13.39
C GLU A 213 -8.43 0.40 13.43
N SER A 214 -8.43 -0.26 12.25
CA SER A 214 -8.07 -1.66 12.12
C SER A 214 -6.62 -1.91 12.53
N ILE A 215 -5.66 -1.13 12.03
CA ILE A 215 -4.27 -1.33 12.40
C ILE A 215 -3.99 -0.95 13.85
N CYS A 216 -4.63 0.07 14.40
CA CYS A 216 -4.47 0.45 15.80
C CYS A 216 -5.01 -0.63 16.74
N LEU A 217 -6.13 -1.25 16.41
CA LEU A 217 -6.66 -2.37 17.20
C LEU A 217 -5.71 -3.57 17.16
N VAL A 218 -5.09 -3.85 16.01
CA VAL A 218 -4.11 -4.95 15.88
C VAL A 218 -2.82 -4.66 16.66
N LEU A 219 -2.28 -3.43 16.53
CA LEU A 219 -0.99 -3.08 17.12
C LEU A 219 -1.08 -2.79 18.62
N TYR A 220 -2.12 -2.08 19.07
CA TYR A 220 -2.19 -1.52 20.42
C TYR A 220 -3.35 -2.02 21.26
N GLU A 221 -4.23 -2.85 20.71
CA GLU A 221 -5.53 -3.18 21.34
C GLU A 221 -6.35 -1.91 21.68
N LYS A 222 -6.20 -0.84 20.86
CA LYS A 222 -6.82 0.47 21.10
C LYS A 222 -7.65 0.89 19.89
N ARG A 223 -8.87 1.36 20.19
CA ARG A 223 -9.73 2.07 19.24
C ARG A 223 -9.60 3.57 19.50
N PHE A 224 -9.51 4.37 18.44
CA PHE A 224 -9.43 5.84 18.52
C PHE A 224 -10.78 6.51 18.32
N GLY A 225 -11.79 5.77 17.86
CA GLY A 225 -13.16 6.26 17.67
C GLY A 225 -13.36 7.11 16.42
N LEU A 226 -12.50 6.98 15.40
CA LEU A 226 -12.60 7.73 14.14
C LEU A 226 -13.86 7.39 13.32
N LEU A 227 -14.44 6.22 13.54
CA LEU A 227 -15.68 5.79 12.89
C LEU A 227 -16.94 6.25 13.62
N GLN A 228 -16.80 6.89 14.79
CA GLN A 228 -17.91 7.47 15.53
C GLN A 228 -18.23 8.89 15.01
N LYS A 229 -19.44 9.38 15.31
CA LYS A 229 -19.89 10.74 14.90
C LYS A 229 -18.97 11.84 15.38
N ASN A 230 -18.47 11.73 16.62
CA ASN A 230 -17.58 12.70 17.25
C ASN A 230 -16.22 12.02 17.51
N ALA A 231 -15.30 12.15 16.56
CA ALA A 231 -13.93 11.69 16.78
C ALA A 231 -13.24 12.54 17.85
N GLY A 232 -12.53 11.90 18.77
CA GLY A 232 -11.78 12.62 19.81
C GLY A 232 -10.60 13.42 19.23
N ASP A 233 -10.23 14.50 19.92
CA ASP A 233 -9.12 15.39 19.49
C ASP A 233 -7.79 14.66 19.31
N GLU A 234 -7.51 13.63 20.12
CA GLU A 234 -6.29 12.80 19.97
C GLU A 234 -6.19 12.18 18.57
N ALA A 235 -7.28 11.60 18.10
CA ALA A 235 -7.33 10.94 16.80
C ALA A 235 -7.22 11.95 15.65
N VAL A 236 -7.92 13.08 15.75
CA VAL A 236 -7.87 14.15 14.75
C VAL A 236 -6.45 14.72 14.64
N ASN A 237 -5.83 15.06 15.77
CA ASN A 237 -4.48 15.61 15.81
C ASN A 237 -3.46 14.63 15.24
N PHE A 238 -3.61 13.33 15.51
CA PHE A 238 -2.73 12.31 14.97
C PHE A 238 -2.85 12.19 13.43
N ILE A 239 -4.06 12.17 12.89
CA ILE A 239 -4.30 12.15 11.43
C ILE A 239 -3.75 13.42 10.76
N MET A 240 -3.96 14.59 11.36
CA MET A 240 -3.41 15.86 10.84
C MET A 240 -1.87 15.84 10.83
N ALA A 241 -1.25 15.28 11.86
CA ALA A 241 0.19 15.12 11.91
C ALA A 241 0.70 14.20 10.78
N ILE A 242 0.02 13.07 10.51
CA ILE A 242 0.36 12.20 9.37
C ILE A 242 0.26 12.94 8.04
N LYS A 243 -0.85 13.65 7.79
CA LYS A 243 -1.05 14.45 6.56
C LYS A 243 0.05 15.50 6.39
N THR A 244 0.41 16.21 7.44
CA THR A 244 1.47 17.22 7.44
C THR A 244 2.83 16.60 7.16
N MET A 245 3.16 15.48 7.81
CA MET A 245 4.41 14.74 7.61
C MET A 245 4.54 14.27 6.16
N MET A 246 3.49 13.70 5.57
CA MET A 246 3.50 13.23 4.17
C MET A 246 3.63 14.39 3.18
N SER A 247 2.94 15.51 3.41
CA SER A 247 3.05 16.71 2.57
C SER A 247 4.46 17.31 2.57
N THR A 248 5.09 17.42 3.75
CA THR A 248 6.46 17.93 3.91
C THR A 248 7.50 16.95 3.37
N PHE A 249 7.27 15.64 3.54
CA PHE A 249 8.10 14.57 2.97
C PHE A 249 8.25 14.70 1.46
N GLY A 250 7.14 14.85 0.72
CA GLY A 250 7.18 14.99 -0.74
C GLY A 250 8.03 16.17 -1.21
N ARG A 251 7.99 17.30 -0.48
CA ARG A 251 8.82 18.48 -0.79
C ARG A 251 10.31 18.21 -0.54
N MET A 252 10.66 17.58 0.56
CA MET A 252 12.05 17.27 0.92
C MET A 252 12.67 16.09 0.14
N MET A 253 11.87 15.30 -0.57
CA MET A 253 12.40 14.30 -1.49
C MET A 253 12.99 14.90 -2.77
N VAL A 254 12.58 16.11 -3.15
CA VAL A 254 13.06 16.81 -4.35
C VAL A 254 14.03 17.95 -4.06
N THR A 255 14.17 18.31 -2.80
CA THR A 255 15.10 19.37 -2.33
C THR A 255 16.02 18.83 -1.25
N PRO A 256 17.27 19.33 -1.13
CA PRO A 256 18.22 18.83 -0.13
C PRO A 256 17.69 19.03 1.30
N VAL A 257 17.58 17.94 2.05
CA VAL A 257 17.08 17.96 3.44
C VAL A 257 17.99 18.80 4.33
N GLU A 258 19.31 18.73 4.12
CA GLU A 258 20.30 19.49 4.89
C GLU A 258 20.12 21.00 4.73
N LEU A 259 19.67 21.46 3.56
CA LEU A 259 19.36 22.88 3.34
C LEU A 259 18.14 23.30 4.21
N HIS A 260 17.11 22.49 4.23
CA HIS A 260 15.93 22.75 5.05
C HIS A 260 16.27 22.78 6.54
N LYS A 261 17.15 21.86 6.97
CA LYS A 261 17.58 21.74 8.36
C LYS A 261 18.48 22.91 8.77
N SER A 262 19.49 23.28 7.96
CA SER A 262 20.42 24.35 8.27
C SER A 262 19.78 25.74 8.29
N LEU A 263 18.83 25.98 7.37
CA LEU A 263 18.06 27.23 7.32
C LEU A 263 16.81 27.22 8.21
N ASN A 264 16.56 26.13 8.93
CA ASN A 264 15.37 25.93 9.76
C ASN A 264 14.08 26.37 9.05
N THR A 265 13.90 25.94 7.80
CA THR A 265 12.76 26.35 6.99
C THR A 265 11.43 25.92 7.60
N LYS A 266 10.34 26.59 7.24
CA LYS A 266 8.97 26.22 7.67
C LYS A 266 8.65 24.76 7.35
N VAL A 267 9.13 24.23 6.20
CA VAL A 267 8.95 22.81 5.82
C VAL A 267 9.61 21.87 6.82
N TRP A 268 10.81 22.19 7.29
CA TRP A 268 11.52 21.42 8.31
C TRP A 268 10.85 21.49 9.67
N GLN A 269 10.42 22.68 10.07
CA GLN A 269 9.69 22.89 11.34
C GLN A 269 8.39 22.09 11.37
N ASP A 270 7.58 22.19 10.31
CA ASP A 270 6.31 21.45 10.20
C ASP A 270 6.55 19.94 10.18
N HIS A 271 7.60 19.48 9.48
CA HIS A 271 7.99 18.08 9.43
C HIS A 271 8.38 17.53 10.81
N THR A 272 9.22 18.25 11.53
CA THR A 272 9.67 17.84 12.87
C THR A 272 8.53 17.85 13.87
N LEU A 273 7.67 18.87 13.86
CA LEU A 273 6.50 18.95 14.73
C LEU A 273 5.50 17.81 14.46
N ALA A 274 5.27 17.52 13.20
CA ALA A 274 4.39 16.41 12.81
C ALA A 274 4.93 15.06 13.31
N TRP A 275 6.22 14.81 13.12
CA TRP A 275 6.86 13.62 13.66
C TRP A 275 6.88 13.53 15.18
N ASP A 276 7.14 14.66 15.87
CA ASP A 276 7.09 14.73 17.32
C ASP A 276 5.70 14.32 17.84
N THR A 277 4.64 14.78 17.17
CA THR A 277 3.25 14.42 17.49
C THR A 277 2.98 12.93 17.25
N ILE A 278 3.40 12.40 16.08
CA ILE A 278 3.24 10.99 15.75
C ILE A 278 3.97 10.10 16.76
N PHE A 279 5.24 10.38 17.04
CA PHE A 279 6.02 9.59 17.99
C PHE A 279 5.49 9.64 19.40
N LYS A 280 5.04 10.83 19.86
CA LYS A 280 4.43 10.98 21.18
C LYS A 280 3.19 10.09 21.33
N SER A 281 2.29 10.11 20.35
CA SER A 281 1.08 9.29 20.37
C SER A 281 1.41 7.79 20.32
N VAL A 282 2.29 7.36 19.43
CA VAL A 282 2.68 5.94 19.30
C VAL A 282 3.37 5.45 20.57
N LYS A 283 4.32 6.20 21.13
CA LYS A 283 5.01 5.83 22.37
C LYS A 283 4.01 5.66 23.51
N SER A 284 3.08 6.61 23.66
CA SER A 284 2.02 6.51 24.67
C SER A 284 1.17 5.26 24.50
N CYS A 285 0.77 4.91 23.27
CA CYS A 285 0.00 3.69 23.01
C CYS A 285 0.77 2.43 23.37
N ILE A 286 2.06 2.37 22.99
CA ILE A 286 2.92 1.22 23.28
C ILE A 286 3.16 1.10 24.80
N ASP A 287 3.53 2.19 25.46
CA ASP A 287 3.82 2.18 26.89
C ASP A 287 2.61 1.77 27.71
N ASN A 288 1.45 2.35 27.42
CA ASN A 288 0.19 1.97 28.07
C ASN A 288 -0.17 0.50 27.84
N ARG A 289 0.13 -0.04 26.65
CA ARG A 289 -0.15 -1.46 26.38
C ARG A 289 0.79 -2.39 27.13
N LEU A 290 2.08 -2.08 27.16
CA LEU A 290 3.09 -2.87 27.88
C LEU A 290 2.85 -2.84 29.40
N GLU A 291 2.41 -1.70 29.95
CA GLU A 291 2.04 -1.57 31.36
C GLU A 291 0.82 -2.44 31.70
N LYS A 292 -0.24 -2.39 30.90
CA LYS A 292 -1.41 -3.27 31.07
C LYS A 292 -1.05 -4.75 30.99
N TYR A 293 -0.16 -5.11 30.07
CA TYR A 293 0.31 -6.49 29.95
C TYR A 293 1.05 -6.96 31.21
N SER A 294 1.87 -6.12 31.83
CA SER A 294 2.58 -6.47 33.06
C SER A 294 1.63 -6.75 34.24
N GLN A 295 0.46 -6.12 34.22
CA GLN A 295 -0.59 -6.33 35.23
C GLN A 295 -1.45 -7.56 34.92
N GLN A 296 -1.79 -7.76 33.66
CA GLN A 296 -2.61 -8.89 33.19
C GLN A 296 -2.09 -9.43 31.85
N PRO A 297 -1.22 -10.46 31.89
CA PRO A 297 -0.65 -11.04 30.68
C PRO A 297 -1.73 -11.59 29.73
N SER A 298 -1.72 -11.14 28.51
CA SER A 298 -2.56 -11.63 27.43
C SER A 298 -1.74 -11.76 26.15
N ALA A 299 -1.95 -12.83 25.38
CA ALA A 299 -1.26 -12.98 24.10
C ALA A 299 -1.75 -11.92 23.12
N ASP A 300 -0.89 -10.95 22.77
CA ASP A 300 -1.15 -9.96 21.75
C ASP A 300 0.07 -9.70 20.85
N PHE A 301 -0.19 -8.96 19.79
CA PHE A 301 0.81 -8.69 18.76
C PHE A 301 2.06 -7.97 19.33
N LEU A 302 1.85 -6.88 20.06
CA LEU A 302 2.92 -6.01 20.53
C LEU A 302 3.74 -6.67 21.63
N CYS A 303 3.05 -7.26 22.61
CA CYS A 303 3.68 -7.89 23.78
C CYS A 303 4.50 -9.12 23.38
N ASP A 304 3.98 -9.91 22.43
CA ASP A 304 4.70 -11.06 21.89
C ASP A 304 6.02 -10.64 21.19
N ILE A 305 6.03 -9.49 20.51
CA ILE A 305 7.24 -8.98 19.86
C ILE A 305 8.23 -8.44 20.89
N TYR A 306 7.74 -7.70 21.89
CA TYR A 306 8.58 -7.11 22.92
C TYR A 306 9.26 -8.17 23.77
N HIS A 307 8.52 -9.21 24.19
CA HIS A 307 9.05 -10.29 25.04
C HIS A 307 10.03 -11.23 24.33
N GLN A 308 10.13 -11.16 23.00
CA GLN A 308 11.21 -11.88 22.31
C GLN A 308 12.61 -11.30 22.59
N ASN A 309 12.72 -10.18 23.31
CA ASN A 309 13.96 -9.48 23.70
C ASN A 309 14.94 -9.21 22.54
N ARG A 310 14.43 -9.09 21.32
CA ARG A 310 15.22 -8.88 20.10
C ARG A 310 15.32 -7.42 19.69
N LEU A 311 14.51 -6.55 20.30
CA LEU A 311 14.39 -5.14 19.97
C LEU A 311 14.59 -4.29 21.20
N SER A 312 15.36 -3.22 21.04
CA SER A 312 15.35 -2.13 22.01
C SER A 312 14.01 -1.40 21.97
N LYS A 313 13.65 -0.72 23.07
CA LYS A 313 12.40 0.05 23.13
C LYS A 313 12.32 1.13 22.04
N LYS A 314 13.46 1.74 21.68
CA LYS A 314 13.54 2.73 20.57
C LYS A 314 13.26 2.10 19.22
N GLU A 315 13.78 0.92 18.95
CA GLU A 315 13.52 0.18 17.71
C GLU A 315 12.06 -0.27 17.62
N LEU A 316 11.48 -0.70 18.75
CA LEU A 316 10.07 -1.05 18.82
C LEU A 316 9.20 0.15 18.46
N TYR A 317 9.43 1.33 19.08
CA TYR A 317 8.70 2.55 18.77
C TYR A 317 8.80 2.91 17.28
N ALA A 318 10.01 2.91 16.72
CA ALA A 318 10.23 3.26 15.33
C ALA A 318 9.57 2.27 14.36
N ALA A 319 9.77 0.97 14.58
CA ALA A 319 9.22 -0.06 13.70
C ALA A 319 7.68 -0.09 13.73
N VAL A 320 7.07 0.05 14.90
CA VAL A 320 5.61 0.08 15.05
C VAL A 320 5.02 1.35 14.42
N THR A 321 5.68 2.51 14.61
CA THR A 321 5.29 3.76 13.94
C THR A 321 5.28 3.60 12.43
N GLU A 322 6.35 3.03 11.86
CA GLU A 322 6.46 2.84 10.42
C GLU A 322 5.47 1.80 9.88
N LEU A 323 5.18 0.74 10.64
CA LEU A 323 4.14 -0.22 10.27
C LEU A 323 2.75 0.42 10.23
N GLN A 324 2.42 1.25 11.22
CA GLN A 324 1.14 1.97 11.24
C GLN A 324 1.01 2.89 10.04
N LEU A 325 2.04 3.70 9.75
CA LEU A 325 2.03 4.60 8.59
C LEU A 325 1.90 3.84 7.27
N ALA A 326 2.61 2.72 7.13
CA ALA A 326 2.56 1.91 5.92
C ALA A 326 1.20 1.23 5.70
N ALA A 327 0.50 0.83 6.76
CA ALA A 327 -0.73 0.05 6.67
C ALA A 327 -1.96 0.89 6.31
N VAL A 328 -2.02 2.17 6.68
CA VAL A 328 -3.26 2.97 6.57
C VAL A 328 -3.57 3.32 5.12
N GLU A 329 -2.75 4.14 4.50
CA GLU A 329 -3.02 4.70 3.18
C GLU A 329 -2.98 3.63 2.07
N THR A 330 -2.06 2.67 2.15
CA THR A 330 -1.95 1.61 1.14
C THR A 330 -3.16 0.69 1.12
N THR A 331 -3.72 0.37 2.29
CA THR A 331 -4.92 -0.47 2.42
C THR A 331 -6.15 0.28 1.92
N ALA A 332 -6.34 1.54 2.35
CA ALA A 332 -7.44 2.39 1.90
C ALA A 332 -7.42 2.58 0.38
N ASN A 333 -6.26 2.91 -0.20
CA ASN A 333 -6.08 3.05 -1.64
C ASN A 333 -6.38 1.75 -2.40
N SER A 334 -5.86 0.62 -1.93
CA SER A 334 -6.12 -0.66 -2.58
C SER A 334 -7.61 -0.97 -2.60
N LEU A 335 -8.31 -0.77 -1.49
CA LEU A 335 -9.74 -1.01 -1.41
C LEU A 335 -10.54 -0.04 -2.28
N MET A 336 -10.18 1.25 -2.31
CA MET A 336 -10.79 2.24 -3.18
C MET A 336 -10.70 1.81 -4.66
N TRP A 337 -9.51 1.42 -5.13
CA TRP A 337 -9.32 0.99 -6.51
C TRP A 337 -10.04 -0.33 -6.82
N ILE A 338 -10.12 -1.26 -5.87
CA ILE A 338 -10.90 -2.49 -6.02
C ILE A 338 -12.38 -2.16 -6.22
N LEU A 339 -12.95 -1.29 -5.38
CA LEU A 339 -14.34 -0.86 -5.50
C LEU A 339 -14.59 -0.14 -6.84
N TYR A 340 -13.69 0.75 -7.26
CA TYR A 340 -13.77 1.41 -8.56
C TYR A 340 -13.73 0.41 -9.71
N ASN A 341 -12.77 -0.51 -9.72
CA ASN A 341 -12.66 -1.52 -10.77
C ASN A 341 -13.89 -2.44 -10.82
N LEU A 342 -14.45 -2.80 -9.67
CA LEU A 342 -15.69 -3.58 -9.61
C LEU A 342 -16.90 -2.78 -10.13
N SER A 343 -17.01 -1.48 -9.80
CA SER A 343 -18.10 -0.63 -10.29
C SER A 343 -18.09 -0.48 -11.81
N ARG A 344 -16.90 -0.49 -12.42
CA ARG A 344 -16.71 -0.41 -13.88
C ARG A 344 -16.93 -1.75 -14.60
N ASN A 345 -17.01 -2.85 -13.86
CA ASN A 345 -17.13 -4.21 -14.40
C ASN A 345 -18.29 -4.99 -13.77
N PRO A 346 -19.58 -4.68 -14.09
CA PRO A 346 -20.74 -5.29 -13.47
C PRO A 346 -20.78 -6.82 -13.57
N GLN A 347 -20.27 -7.39 -14.65
CA GLN A 347 -20.22 -8.86 -14.83
C GLN A 347 -19.27 -9.52 -13.84
N VAL A 348 -18.09 -8.88 -13.58
CA VAL A 348 -17.12 -9.34 -12.59
C VAL A 348 -17.73 -9.25 -11.19
N GLN A 349 -18.41 -8.14 -10.90
CA GLN A 349 -19.12 -7.92 -9.63
C GLN A 349 -20.18 -8.98 -9.38
N GLN A 350 -21.02 -9.31 -10.39
CA GLN A 350 -22.03 -10.36 -10.27
C GLN A 350 -21.43 -11.76 -10.04
N LYS A 351 -20.33 -12.07 -10.74
CA LYS A 351 -19.64 -13.33 -10.56
C LYS A 351 -19.02 -13.45 -9.16
N LEU A 352 -18.42 -12.36 -8.66
CA LEU A 352 -17.89 -12.29 -7.31
C LEU A 352 -18.99 -12.45 -6.26
N LEU A 353 -20.13 -11.77 -6.43
CA LEU A 353 -21.27 -11.91 -5.54
C LEU A 353 -21.77 -13.36 -5.49
N LYS A 354 -21.82 -14.05 -6.63
CA LYS A 354 -22.23 -15.46 -6.69
C LYS A 354 -21.27 -16.36 -5.91
N GLU A 355 -19.95 -16.14 -6.02
CA GLU A 355 -18.97 -16.90 -5.22
C GLU A 355 -19.19 -16.66 -3.73
N ILE A 356 -19.32 -15.39 -3.31
CA ILE A 356 -19.55 -15.03 -1.90
C ILE A 356 -20.82 -15.70 -1.36
N GLN A 357 -21.94 -15.62 -2.09
CA GLN A 357 -23.21 -16.26 -1.70
C GLN A 357 -23.14 -17.79 -1.64
N THR A 358 -22.25 -18.40 -2.39
CA THR A 358 -22.04 -19.86 -2.34
C THR A 358 -21.27 -20.28 -1.09
N VAL A 359 -20.32 -19.43 -0.64
CA VAL A 359 -19.43 -19.75 0.48
C VAL A 359 -20.02 -19.31 1.81
N LEU A 360 -20.74 -18.17 1.83
CA LEU A 360 -21.32 -17.58 3.03
C LEU A 360 -22.84 -17.70 3.00
N PRO A 361 -23.46 -18.36 3.97
CA PRO A 361 -24.90 -18.28 4.21
C PRO A 361 -25.35 -16.82 4.40
N GLU A 362 -26.62 -16.55 4.13
CA GLU A 362 -27.19 -15.22 4.34
C GLU A 362 -26.99 -14.75 5.79
N ASN A 363 -26.58 -13.49 5.93
CA ASN A 363 -26.32 -12.81 7.21
C ASN A 363 -25.12 -13.31 8.03
N GLN A 364 -24.23 -14.11 7.46
CA GLN A 364 -23.02 -14.52 8.16
C GLN A 364 -21.86 -13.55 7.92
N VAL A 365 -21.19 -13.15 9.01
CA VAL A 365 -19.95 -12.39 8.94
C VAL A 365 -18.82 -13.32 8.47
N PRO A 366 -18.08 -12.96 7.40
CA PRO A 366 -17.01 -13.81 6.89
C PRO A 366 -15.89 -14.00 7.91
N ARG A 367 -15.40 -15.22 8.02
CA ARG A 367 -14.21 -15.56 8.78
C ARG A 367 -13.02 -15.72 7.86
N ALA A 368 -11.83 -15.61 8.41
CA ALA A 368 -10.59 -15.78 7.66
C ALA A 368 -10.50 -17.14 6.93
N GLU A 369 -11.15 -18.17 7.46
CA GLU A 369 -11.25 -19.51 6.84
C GLU A 369 -12.08 -19.51 5.56
N ASP A 370 -13.19 -18.77 5.52
CA ASP A 370 -14.07 -18.67 4.37
C ASP A 370 -13.34 -18.11 3.15
N LEU A 371 -12.39 -17.19 3.38
CA LEU A 371 -11.56 -16.60 2.33
C LEU A 371 -10.71 -17.63 1.57
N ARG A 372 -10.47 -18.82 2.14
CA ARG A 372 -9.74 -19.90 1.45
C ARG A 372 -10.58 -20.45 0.29
N ASN A 373 -11.88 -20.42 0.43
CA ASN A 373 -12.87 -20.96 -0.52
C ASN A 373 -13.33 -19.90 -1.54
N MET A 374 -12.68 -18.71 -1.57
CA MET A 374 -12.99 -17.61 -2.48
C MET A 374 -11.83 -17.33 -3.45
N PRO A 375 -11.52 -18.23 -4.38
CA PRO A 375 -10.44 -18.03 -5.35
C PRO A 375 -10.69 -16.87 -6.32
N TYR A 376 -11.96 -16.61 -6.67
CA TYR A 376 -12.32 -15.53 -7.57
C TYR A 376 -12.15 -14.16 -6.89
N LEU A 377 -12.52 -14.02 -5.62
CA LEU A 377 -12.19 -12.83 -4.81
C LEU A 377 -10.71 -12.54 -4.84
N LYS A 378 -9.87 -13.56 -4.59
CA LYS A 378 -8.41 -13.42 -4.64
C LYS A 378 -7.91 -13.00 -6.02
N ALA A 379 -8.52 -13.51 -7.09
CA ALA A 379 -8.19 -13.11 -8.45
C ALA A 379 -8.57 -11.66 -8.73
N CYS A 380 -9.75 -11.19 -8.29
CA CYS A 380 -10.18 -9.81 -8.40
C CYS A 380 -9.23 -8.85 -7.66
N LEU A 381 -8.83 -9.19 -6.42
CA LEU A 381 -7.87 -8.40 -5.65
C LEU A 381 -6.53 -8.29 -6.36
N LYS A 382 -5.98 -9.42 -6.84
CA LYS A 382 -4.70 -9.42 -7.58
C LYS A 382 -4.77 -8.64 -8.88
N GLU A 383 -5.87 -8.76 -9.61
CA GLU A 383 -6.06 -8.03 -10.88
C GLU A 383 -6.19 -6.53 -10.64
N SER A 384 -6.96 -6.10 -9.64
CA SER A 384 -7.05 -4.70 -9.28
C SER A 384 -5.69 -4.13 -8.87
N MET A 385 -4.93 -4.84 -8.02
CA MET A 385 -3.58 -4.40 -7.63
C MET A 385 -2.59 -4.42 -8.80
N ARG A 386 -2.79 -5.27 -9.82
CA ARG A 386 -1.98 -5.26 -11.04
C ARG A 386 -2.26 -4.01 -11.88
N LEU A 387 -3.54 -3.61 -11.98
CA LEU A 387 -3.97 -2.44 -12.75
C LEU A 387 -3.63 -1.12 -12.06
N THR A 388 -3.89 -1.06 -10.77
CA THR A 388 -3.79 0.14 -9.94
C THR A 388 -3.07 -0.17 -8.62
N PRO A 389 -1.75 -0.40 -8.65
CA PRO A 389 -0.98 -0.71 -7.45
C PRO A 389 -0.90 0.51 -6.54
N SER A 390 -1.17 0.35 -5.24
CA SER A 390 -1.02 1.44 -4.26
C SER A 390 0.41 1.97 -4.20
N VAL A 391 1.41 1.07 -4.31
CA VAL A 391 2.83 1.43 -4.38
C VAL A 391 3.34 1.09 -5.79
N PRO A 392 3.47 2.09 -6.69
CA PRO A 392 3.74 1.84 -8.10
C PRO A 392 5.17 1.39 -8.40
N PHE A 393 6.11 1.65 -7.50
CA PHE A 393 7.50 1.25 -7.66
C PHE A 393 8.20 0.98 -6.35
N THR A 394 9.25 0.18 -6.41
CA THR A 394 10.22 0.00 -5.32
C THR A 394 11.63 0.22 -5.85
N THR A 395 12.57 0.46 -4.97
CA THR A 395 13.96 0.68 -5.33
C THR A 395 14.85 -0.43 -4.79
N ARG A 396 15.94 -0.68 -5.52
CA ARG A 396 17.07 -1.48 -5.05
C ARG A 396 18.36 -0.75 -5.34
N THR A 397 19.28 -0.81 -4.41
CA THR A 397 20.68 -0.42 -4.62
C THR A 397 21.48 -1.70 -4.81
N LEU A 398 22.09 -1.86 -5.99
CA LEU A 398 22.93 -3.03 -6.25
C LEU A 398 24.19 -2.93 -5.43
N ASP A 399 24.50 -3.94 -4.63
CA ASP A 399 25.71 -4.06 -3.81
C ASP A 399 26.93 -4.49 -4.63
N LYS A 400 26.70 -5.11 -5.79
CA LYS A 400 27.71 -5.60 -6.75
C LYS A 400 27.24 -5.37 -8.18
N ALA A 401 28.18 -5.44 -9.12
CA ALA A 401 27.86 -5.45 -10.54
C ALA A 401 26.99 -6.68 -10.86
N THR A 402 25.93 -6.47 -11.62
CA THR A 402 24.90 -7.51 -11.89
C THR A 402 24.49 -7.44 -13.35
N VAL A 403 24.38 -8.60 -14.01
CA VAL A 403 23.86 -8.67 -15.37
C VAL A 403 22.34 -8.85 -15.31
N LEU A 404 21.60 -7.93 -15.94
CA LEU A 404 20.14 -8.01 -16.06
C LEU A 404 19.75 -7.90 -17.55
N GLY A 405 19.16 -8.95 -18.08
CA GLY A 405 18.96 -9.08 -19.53
C GLY A 405 20.32 -9.13 -20.25
N GLU A 406 20.49 -8.27 -21.23
CA GLU A 406 21.73 -8.14 -22.02
C GLU A 406 22.69 -7.08 -21.50
N TYR A 407 22.40 -6.43 -20.35
CA TYR A 407 23.20 -5.32 -19.84
C TYR A 407 23.92 -5.65 -18.55
N ALA A 408 25.21 -5.30 -18.50
CA ALA A 408 26.00 -5.32 -17.28
C ALA A 408 25.79 -4.00 -16.52
N LEU A 409 25.09 -4.07 -15.40
CA LEU A 409 24.81 -2.93 -14.53
C LEU A 409 25.89 -2.83 -13.46
N PRO A 410 26.50 -1.67 -13.26
CA PRO A 410 27.44 -1.44 -12.16
C PRO A 410 26.69 -1.47 -10.82
N LYS A 411 27.43 -1.49 -9.73
CA LYS A 411 26.89 -1.19 -8.40
C LYS A 411 26.11 0.12 -8.46
N GLY A 412 24.85 0.13 -7.98
CA GLY A 412 24.02 1.32 -8.08
C GLY A 412 22.54 1.06 -7.92
N ILE A 413 21.71 2.03 -8.30
CA ILE A 413 20.28 2.03 -8.02
C ILE A 413 19.46 1.53 -9.21
N VAL A 414 18.63 0.53 -8.96
CA VAL A 414 17.62 -0.02 -9.87
C VAL A 414 16.23 0.30 -9.34
N ARG A 415 15.34 0.80 -10.21
CA ARG A 415 13.92 1.02 -9.91
C ARG A 415 13.04 0.00 -10.62
N LYS A 416 12.07 -0.53 -9.88
CA LYS A 416 11.01 -1.38 -10.42
C LYS A 416 9.81 -0.52 -10.78
N TYR A 417 9.23 -0.76 -11.97
CA TYR A 417 7.89 -0.34 -12.35
C TYR A 417 7.07 -1.54 -12.78
N ASP A 418 5.86 -1.62 -12.26
CA ASP A 418 4.86 -2.59 -12.70
C ASP A 418 3.51 -1.86 -12.79
N ILE A 419 3.38 -0.99 -13.80
CA ILE A 419 2.14 -0.26 -14.08
C ILE A 419 1.73 -0.59 -15.50
N GLN A 420 0.58 -1.26 -15.64
CA GLN A 420 -0.10 -1.37 -16.92
C GLN A 420 -1.26 -0.38 -16.93
N ALA A 421 -1.24 0.55 -17.88
CA ALA A 421 -2.37 1.41 -18.16
C ALA A 421 -3.48 0.59 -18.83
N THR A 422 -4.67 0.66 -18.27
CA THR A 422 -5.89 0.27 -18.94
C THR A 422 -6.61 1.53 -19.38
N ASP A 423 -7.06 1.50 -20.59
CA ASP A 423 -7.57 2.58 -21.37
C ASP A 423 -9.03 2.95 -21.11
N ASN A 424 -9.44 4.02 -21.80
CA ASN A 424 -10.80 4.51 -22.04
C ASN A 424 -11.53 5.19 -20.90
N GLU A 425 -11.24 6.46 -20.75
CA GLU A 425 -11.77 7.46 -19.82
C GLU A 425 -11.32 7.29 -18.37
N PRO A 426 -10.13 7.75 -18.10
CA PRO A 426 -9.46 7.52 -16.84
C PRO A 426 -9.86 8.55 -15.79
N VAL A 427 -10.12 8.05 -14.59
CA VAL A 427 -9.79 8.83 -13.41
C VAL A 427 -8.27 8.94 -13.37
N GLU A 428 -7.76 10.16 -13.46
CA GLU A 428 -6.33 10.40 -13.38
C GLU A 428 -5.79 9.91 -12.04
N MET A 429 -4.69 9.19 -12.08
CA MET A 429 -3.95 8.81 -10.88
C MET A 429 -2.92 9.91 -10.56
N LEU A 430 -2.81 10.28 -9.30
CA LEU A 430 -1.77 11.18 -8.81
C LEU A 430 -0.82 10.43 -7.91
N HIS A 431 0.47 10.71 -8.07
CA HIS A 431 1.51 10.12 -7.23
C HIS A 431 1.85 11.05 -6.06
N SER A 432 1.54 10.61 -4.84
CA SER A 432 1.86 11.31 -3.59
C SER A 432 2.60 10.42 -2.58
N GLY A 433 3.48 9.52 -3.09
CA GLY A 433 4.04 8.40 -2.33
C GLY A 433 3.30 7.10 -2.62
N THR A 434 1.99 7.16 -2.75
CA THR A 434 1.09 6.12 -3.28
C THR A 434 0.37 6.64 -4.51
N LEU A 435 -0.27 5.76 -5.30
CA LEU A 435 -1.14 6.16 -6.39
C LEU A 435 -2.54 6.44 -5.85
N VAL A 436 -2.94 7.69 -5.86
CA VAL A 436 -4.26 8.15 -5.43
C VAL A 436 -5.06 8.67 -6.62
N PRO A 437 -6.40 8.59 -6.60
CA PRO A 437 -7.22 9.22 -7.62
C PRO A 437 -7.08 10.74 -7.57
N SER A 438 -7.14 11.39 -8.73
CA SER A 438 -7.03 12.87 -8.86
C SER A 438 -8.30 13.60 -8.42
N ARG A 439 -9.41 12.90 -8.36
CA ARG A 439 -10.73 13.37 -7.97
C ARG A 439 -11.44 12.27 -7.19
N GLU A 440 -12.53 12.61 -6.54
CA GLU A 440 -13.44 11.62 -5.98
C GLU A 440 -13.85 10.61 -7.04
N LEU A 441 -13.82 9.32 -6.67
CA LEU A 441 -14.25 8.28 -7.57
C LEU A 441 -15.78 8.26 -7.62
N PRO A 442 -16.40 8.24 -8.81
CA PRO A 442 -17.85 8.18 -8.94
C PRO A 442 -18.35 6.78 -8.61
N ILE A 443 -18.35 6.44 -7.31
CA ILE A 443 -18.84 5.17 -6.81
C ILE A 443 -20.11 5.43 -6.04
N ALA A 444 -21.22 4.81 -6.43
CA ALA A 444 -22.49 4.84 -5.73
C ALA A 444 -22.82 3.46 -5.16
N PHE A 445 -23.28 3.43 -3.91
CA PHE A 445 -23.76 2.24 -3.24
C PHE A 445 -25.29 2.22 -3.36
N CYS A 446 -25.81 1.46 -4.33
CA CYS A 446 -27.26 1.35 -4.53
C CYS A 446 -27.84 0.18 -3.73
N GLN A 447 -28.93 0.41 -2.99
CA GLN A 447 -29.73 -0.68 -2.37
C GLN A 447 -30.34 -1.53 -3.48
N ARG A 448 -30.23 -2.84 -3.34
CA ARG A 448 -30.77 -3.82 -4.28
C ARG A 448 -31.78 -4.74 -3.60
#